data_a0d539a84c8eef506bc4aff4b4db2813
#
_entry.id   a0d539a84c8eef506bc4aff4b4db2813
#
_cell.length_a   1.000
_cell.length_b   1.000
_cell.length_c   1.000
_cell.angle_alpha   90.00
_cell.angle_beta   90.00
_cell.angle_gamma   90.00
#
_symmetry.space_group_name_H-M   'P 1'
#
loop_
_entity.id
_entity.type
_entity.pdbx_description
1 polymer ?
#
loop_
_entity_poly.entity_id
_entity_poly.type
_entity_poly.pdbx_seq_one_letter_code
_entity_poly.pdbx_strand_id
1 'polypeptide(L)'
;MRTVLSVIGVLIAASAAFGAGEKPKAKPQAPAMMMPPPAVLAGKVTVMTNTVTKKYVGMIKALFDASLVARVSGNIDDQLLPHGSFVKKDQVILQLEDTVYKAQVQAAKALVAQTEAELNFARNNFARQKKLLGQKATSETTYEEAQKVYLTTMAKLDNYKAQLIQAQDNLKYTKVRSPFDGRMGKVVMSPGNYVTPGTMLVRVVSLSPVNVDFSISSRDFLEIFGSMDALKARAKVAMFLADGSRYPGDGRIIYMSNSVDSSTDTIEIRASFVNKEGKLIPGGLVTIRLGLLDPPKMTAVPLTAVLNDRKGSYVYIIGPENRALRRDVTLGPVIGNFQLVSKGLKEGESVITGGTNKVMFPGMPVKPVFADSAKGAEKK
;
A
#
# COMPACT_ATOMS: atom_id res chain seq x y z
N MET A 1 -31.05 18.95 -59.04
CA MET A 1 -32.40 18.94 -59.65
C MET A 1 -33.30 19.68 -58.71
N ARG A 2 -33.60 20.92 -59.04
CA ARG A 2 -34.93 21.39 -59.51
C ARG A 2 -35.93 21.38 -58.37
N THR A 3 -36.63 22.41 -57.91
CA THR A 3 -37.08 23.70 -58.48
C THR A 3 -37.92 24.35 -57.35
N VAL A 4 -37.76 25.62 -56.94
CA VAL A 4 -38.36 26.84 -57.46
C VAL A 4 -39.89 26.92 -57.37
N LEU A 5 -40.40 27.91 -56.68
CA LEU A 5 -41.35 29.00 -57.08
C LEU A 5 -42.14 29.44 -55.83
N SER A 6 -42.00 30.68 -55.31
CA SER A 6 -42.43 32.00 -55.83
C SER A 6 -43.93 32.14 -56.01
N VAL A 7 -44.49 33.20 -55.44
CA VAL A 7 -45.42 34.21 -56.02
C VAL A 7 -46.12 34.98 -54.94
N ILE A 8 -45.81 36.30 -54.72
CA ILE A 8 -46.51 37.53 -55.11
C ILE A 8 -47.91 37.69 -54.48
N GLY A 9 -48.19 38.60 -53.65
CA GLY A 9 -48.21 40.06 -53.66
C GLY A 9 -49.64 40.55 -53.60
N VAL A 10 -49.93 41.64 -52.94
CA VAL A 10 -50.72 42.76 -53.43
C VAL A 10 -50.93 43.80 -52.30
N LEU A 11 -50.45 44.98 -52.57
CA LEU A 11 -50.74 46.26 -51.93
C LEU A 11 -52.26 46.63 -52.08
N ILE A 12 -52.79 47.25 -51.03
CA ILE A 12 -53.78 48.33 -51.21
C ILE A 12 -53.51 49.41 -50.13
N ALA A 13 -53.22 50.59 -50.61
CA ALA A 13 -53.18 51.82 -49.89
C ALA A 13 -54.56 52.46 -49.86
N ALA A 14 -54.93 53.02 -48.74
CA ALA A 14 -55.95 54.08 -48.73
C ALA A 14 -55.64 55.10 -47.61
N SER A 15 -55.65 56.32 -48.03
CA SER A 15 -55.24 57.58 -47.42
C SER A 15 -56.30 58.23 -46.53
N ALA A 16 -55.76 59.01 -45.60
CA ALA A 16 -56.27 60.33 -45.11
C ALA A 16 -57.41 60.33 -44.07
N ALA A 17 -57.26 60.92 -42.91
CA ALA A 17 -57.34 62.34 -42.64
C ALA A 17 -57.36 62.66 -41.14
N PHE A 18 -56.62 63.67 -40.79
CA PHE A 18 -56.83 64.68 -39.75
C PHE A 18 -57.62 64.38 -38.48
N GLY A 19 -56.95 64.55 -37.32
CA GLY A 19 -57.55 64.80 -36.03
C GLY A 19 -56.49 65.20 -35.00
N ALA A 20 -56.36 66.51 -34.81
CA ALA A 20 -55.56 67.07 -33.73
C ALA A 20 -56.22 66.75 -32.40
N GLY A 21 -55.49 66.18 -31.43
CA GLY A 21 -56.07 65.91 -30.13
C GLY A 21 -55.01 65.48 -29.10
N GLU A 22 -54.68 66.41 -28.26
CA GLU A 22 -54.20 66.27 -26.87
C GLU A 22 -53.08 65.24 -26.56
N LYS A 23 -51.94 65.78 -26.11
CA LYS A 23 -50.90 65.04 -25.37
C LYS A 23 -51.54 64.41 -24.12
N PRO A 24 -51.39 63.11 -23.90
CA PRO A 24 -51.75 62.52 -22.64
C PRO A 24 -50.71 62.94 -21.57
N LYS A 25 -51.20 63.61 -20.54
CA LYS A 25 -50.47 63.88 -19.28
C LYS A 25 -49.87 62.58 -18.76
N ALA A 26 -48.53 62.55 -18.57
CA ALA A 26 -47.80 61.50 -17.85
C ALA A 26 -48.48 61.31 -16.47
N LYS A 27 -49.02 60.13 -16.23
CA LYS A 27 -49.44 59.69 -14.88
C LYS A 27 -48.18 59.68 -13.99
N PRO A 28 -48.26 60.24 -12.76
CA PRO A 28 -47.18 60.17 -11.81
C PRO A 28 -46.89 58.64 -11.55
N GLN A 29 -45.70 58.18 -11.85
CA GLN A 29 -45.20 56.88 -11.40
C GLN A 29 -45.29 56.88 -9.88
N ALA A 30 -46.14 56.00 -9.33
CA ALA A 30 -46.16 55.73 -7.91
C ALA A 30 -44.73 55.36 -7.45
N PRO A 31 -44.27 55.86 -6.30
CA PRO A 31 -42.96 55.48 -5.78
C PRO A 31 -42.96 54.00 -5.61
N ALA A 32 -41.96 53.33 -6.24
CA ALA A 32 -41.68 51.92 -6.05
C ALA A 32 -41.57 51.68 -4.53
N MET A 33 -42.57 50.99 -3.96
CA MET A 33 -42.47 50.50 -2.57
C MET A 33 -41.17 49.69 -2.46
N MET A 34 -40.09 50.32 -1.92
CA MET A 34 -38.88 49.64 -1.54
C MET A 34 -39.28 48.69 -0.41
N MET A 35 -39.56 47.42 -0.76
CA MET A 35 -39.68 46.37 0.25
C MET A 35 -38.40 46.35 1.08
N PRO A 36 -38.48 46.35 2.42
CA PRO A 36 -37.27 46.30 3.23
C PRO A 36 -36.44 45.07 2.84
N PRO A 37 -35.12 45.18 2.76
CA PRO A 37 -34.27 44.07 2.34
C PRO A 37 -34.51 42.84 3.23
N PRO A 38 -34.73 41.65 2.65
CA PRO A 38 -35.05 40.46 3.43
C PRO A 38 -33.90 40.07 4.35
N ALA A 39 -34.25 39.72 5.58
CA ALA A 39 -33.28 39.20 6.54
C ALA A 39 -32.85 37.79 6.12
N VAL A 40 -31.54 37.58 6.00
CA VAL A 40 -30.89 36.30 5.66
C VAL A 40 -29.84 35.93 6.73
N LEU A 41 -29.73 34.65 7.03
CA LEU A 41 -28.65 34.18 7.91
C LEU A 41 -27.33 34.18 7.13
N ALA A 42 -26.30 34.73 7.72
CA ALA A 42 -24.95 34.80 7.14
C ALA A 42 -23.97 34.04 8.02
N GLY A 43 -23.05 33.33 7.39
CA GLY A 43 -21.90 32.68 8.03
C GLY A 43 -20.59 33.09 7.33
N LYS A 44 -19.50 33.08 8.06
CA LYS A 44 -18.17 33.32 7.49
C LYS A 44 -17.61 32.02 6.88
N VAL A 45 -16.94 32.17 5.73
CA VAL A 45 -16.13 31.11 5.14
C VAL A 45 -14.95 30.87 6.06
N THR A 46 -14.80 29.64 6.56
CA THR A 46 -13.70 29.22 7.41
C THR A 46 -12.72 28.35 6.60
N VAL A 47 -11.53 28.16 7.12
CA VAL A 47 -10.57 27.21 6.55
C VAL A 47 -10.57 25.96 7.40
N MET A 48 -10.75 24.81 6.77
CA MET A 48 -10.71 23.50 7.43
C MET A 48 -9.69 22.60 6.72
N THR A 49 -9.06 21.73 7.50
CA THR A 49 -8.15 20.73 6.97
C THR A 49 -8.95 19.57 6.39
N ASN A 50 -8.65 19.17 5.15
CA ASN A 50 -9.30 18.01 4.51
C ASN A 50 -8.81 16.70 5.12
N THR A 51 -9.45 16.25 6.21
CA THR A 51 -9.10 15.01 6.93
C THR A 51 -9.82 13.78 6.41
N VAL A 52 -10.41 13.85 5.22
CA VAL A 52 -11.13 12.71 4.64
C VAL A 52 -10.17 11.55 4.39
N THR A 53 -10.52 10.40 4.95
CA THR A 53 -9.80 9.15 4.75
C THR A 53 -10.71 8.15 4.05
N LYS A 54 -10.13 7.36 3.15
CA LYS A 54 -10.82 6.24 2.49
C LYS A 54 -10.58 4.96 3.29
N LYS A 55 -11.59 4.09 3.31
CA LYS A 55 -11.52 2.80 4.01
C LYS A 55 -11.35 1.69 2.99
N TYR A 56 -10.41 0.79 3.26
CA TYR A 56 -10.14 -0.40 2.44
C TYR A 56 -10.04 -1.62 3.33
N VAL A 57 -10.44 -2.77 2.82
CA VAL A 57 -10.21 -4.06 3.50
C VAL A 57 -8.81 -4.51 3.17
N GLY A 58 -8.05 -4.90 4.19
CA GLY A 58 -6.71 -5.44 4.05
C GLY A 58 -6.60 -6.82 4.68
N MET A 59 -5.66 -7.62 4.17
CA MET A 59 -5.32 -8.93 4.71
C MET A 59 -3.93 -8.90 5.32
N ILE A 60 -3.81 -9.34 6.56
CA ILE A 60 -2.52 -9.46 7.24
C ILE A 60 -1.73 -10.62 6.61
N LYS A 61 -0.48 -10.36 6.23
CA LYS A 61 0.48 -11.33 5.72
C LYS A 61 1.72 -11.34 6.61
N ALA A 62 2.28 -12.52 6.81
CA ALA A 62 3.59 -12.62 7.44
C ALA A 62 4.66 -12.00 6.52
N LEU A 63 5.71 -11.42 7.11
CA LEU A 63 6.87 -10.98 6.32
C LEU A 63 7.58 -12.18 5.69
N PHE A 64 7.79 -13.24 6.48
CA PHE A 64 8.33 -14.52 6.05
C PHE A 64 7.40 -15.65 6.45
N ASP A 65 7.20 -16.60 5.56
CA ASP A 65 6.36 -17.76 5.72
C ASP A 65 7.06 -18.95 5.05
N ALA A 66 7.51 -19.91 5.85
CA ALA A 66 8.26 -21.05 5.35
C ALA A 66 7.67 -22.36 5.83
N SER A 67 7.41 -23.24 4.87
CA SER A 67 7.12 -24.65 5.13
C SER A 67 8.45 -25.42 5.18
N LEU A 68 8.85 -25.88 6.36
CA LEU A 68 10.06 -26.65 6.54
C LEU A 68 9.78 -28.10 6.16
N VAL A 69 10.60 -28.61 5.25
CA VAL A 69 10.53 -29.98 4.73
C VAL A 69 11.77 -30.76 5.11
N ALA A 70 11.64 -32.08 5.22
CA ALA A 70 12.76 -32.97 5.38
C ALA A 70 13.66 -32.87 4.11
N ARG A 71 14.98 -32.82 4.30
CA ARG A 71 15.96 -32.82 3.21
C ARG A 71 16.68 -34.16 3.08
N VAL A 72 16.62 -34.96 4.14
CA VAL A 72 17.18 -36.31 4.21
C VAL A 72 16.12 -37.25 4.79
N SER A 73 16.24 -38.56 4.52
CA SER A 73 15.34 -39.57 5.03
C SER A 73 15.74 -39.99 6.46
N GLY A 74 14.78 -40.39 7.27
CA GLY A 74 15.04 -40.90 8.60
C GLY A 74 13.79 -40.89 9.49
N ASN A 75 13.88 -41.54 10.65
CA ASN A 75 12.84 -41.43 11.67
C ASN A 75 12.96 -40.05 12.37
N ILE A 76 11.84 -39.50 12.77
CA ILE A 76 11.83 -38.35 13.68
C ILE A 76 12.21 -38.91 15.06
N ASP A 77 13.36 -38.46 15.58
CA ASP A 77 13.87 -38.88 16.88
C ASP A 77 13.19 -38.06 17.99
N ASP A 78 13.22 -36.73 17.89
CA ASP A 78 12.63 -35.87 18.92
C ASP A 78 12.02 -34.59 18.34
N GLN A 79 10.94 -34.13 18.98
CA GLN A 79 10.36 -32.81 18.82
C GLN A 79 10.80 -31.93 19.98
N LEU A 80 11.81 -31.10 19.76
CA LEU A 80 12.48 -30.29 20.79
C LEU A 80 11.61 -29.14 21.34
N LEU A 81 10.55 -28.74 20.61
CA LEU A 81 9.71 -27.61 20.97
C LEU A 81 8.22 -27.94 20.87
N PRO A 82 7.38 -27.49 21.81
CA PRO A 82 5.93 -27.63 21.74
C PRO A 82 5.35 -26.91 20.51
N HIS A 83 4.22 -27.40 19.99
CA HIS A 83 3.48 -26.72 18.92
C HIS A 83 3.14 -25.28 19.27
N GLY A 84 3.27 -24.37 18.33
CA GLY A 84 2.95 -22.97 18.53
C GLY A 84 4.03 -22.15 19.26
N SER A 85 5.19 -22.74 19.58
CA SER A 85 6.30 -22.05 20.24
C SER A 85 6.91 -20.96 19.37
N PHE A 86 7.47 -19.93 20.04
CA PHE A 86 8.35 -18.97 19.37
C PHE A 86 9.72 -19.62 19.13
N VAL A 87 10.27 -19.39 17.96
CA VAL A 87 11.57 -19.90 17.53
C VAL A 87 12.45 -18.78 17.06
N LYS A 88 13.74 -18.87 17.36
CA LYS A 88 14.77 -17.96 16.83
C LYS A 88 15.37 -18.55 15.55
N LYS A 89 15.96 -17.70 14.76
CA LYS A 89 16.76 -18.11 13.60
C LYS A 89 17.78 -19.14 14.03
N ASP A 90 17.99 -20.19 13.21
CA ASP A 90 18.91 -21.31 13.40
C ASP A 90 18.60 -22.22 14.62
N GLN A 91 17.53 -21.94 15.38
CA GLN A 91 17.08 -22.83 16.46
C GLN A 91 16.57 -24.15 15.90
N VAL A 92 16.98 -25.28 16.52
CA VAL A 92 16.53 -26.62 16.13
C VAL A 92 15.11 -26.83 16.65
N ILE A 93 14.22 -27.26 15.74
CA ILE A 93 12.80 -27.52 16.02
C ILE A 93 12.56 -29.03 16.16
N LEU A 94 13.12 -29.80 15.23
CA LEU A 94 12.99 -31.25 15.13
C LEU A 94 14.36 -31.85 14.87
N GLN A 95 14.57 -33.07 15.35
CA GLN A 95 15.73 -33.89 15.07
C GLN A 95 15.32 -35.21 14.42
N LEU A 96 15.96 -35.55 13.33
CA LEU A 96 15.89 -36.87 12.73
C LEU A 96 17.01 -37.73 13.31
N GLU A 97 16.82 -39.03 13.29
CA GLU A 97 17.84 -40.01 13.66
C GLU A 97 19.11 -39.76 12.83
N ASP A 98 20.23 -39.52 13.51
CA ASP A 98 21.48 -39.08 12.88
C ASP A 98 22.61 -40.09 12.89
N THR A 99 22.38 -41.29 13.46
CA THR A 99 23.38 -42.36 13.67
C THR A 99 24.06 -42.77 12.36
N VAL A 100 23.27 -43.01 11.30
CA VAL A 100 23.79 -43.41 9.99
C VAL A 100 24.58 -42.28 9.36
N TYR A 101 24.11 -41.04 9.48
CA TYR A 101 24.77 -39.84 8.91
C TYR A 101 26.10 -39.53 9.62
N LYS A 102 26.16 -39.72 10.95
CA LYS A 102 27.44 -39.62 11.71
C LYS A 102 28.45 -40.65 11.24
N ALA A 103 28.04 -41.90 11.02
CA ALA A 103 28.89 -42.94 10.50
C ALA A 103 29.40 -42.62 9.10
N GLN A 104 28.55 -42.06 8.21
CA GLN A 104 28.98 -41.62 6.86
C GLN A 104 30.01 -40.52 6.91
N VAL A 105 29.85 -39.51 7.78
CA VAL A 105 30.84 -38.46 7.98
C VAL A 105 32.14 -39.03 8.47
N GLN A 106 32.14 -39.99 9.40
CA GLN A 106 33.36 -40.63 9.92
C GLN A 106 34.07 -41.40 8.84
N ALA A 107 33.36 -42.16 8.00
CA ALA A 107 33.93 -42.92 6.88
C ALA A 107 34.56 -41.96 5.85
N ALA A 108 33.87 -40.88 5.47
CA ALA A 108 34.43 -39.90 4.55
C ALA A 108 35.67 -39.18 5.11
N LYS A 109 35.69 -38.87 6.42
CA LYS A 109 36.86 -38.33 7.09
C LYS A 109 38.08 -39.28 7.02
N ALA A 110 37.84 -40.59 7.22
CA ALA A 110 38.90 -41.59 7.14
C ALA A 110 39.51 -41.68 5.73
N LEU A 111 38.66 -41.60 4.67
CA LEU A 111 39.11 -41.58 3.28
C LEU A 111 39.96 -40.34 2.94
N VAL A 112 39.57 -39.18 3.45
CA VAL A 112 40.35 -37.94 3.30
C VAL A 112 41.73 -38.12 3.98
N ALA A 113 41.75 -38.57 5.23
CA ALA A 113 43.00 -38.76 5.98
C ALA A 113 43.93 -39.78 5.31
N GLN A 114 43.40 -40.90 4.81
CA GLN A 114 44.17 -41.89 4.05
C GLN A 114 44.78 -41.24 2.81
N THR A 115 43.98 -40.51 2.02
CA THR A 115 44.44 -39.92 0.77
C THR A 115 45.43 -38.76 1.00
N GLU A 116 45.31 -38.05 2.11
CA GLU A 116 46.30 -37.02 2.51
C GLU A 116 47.64 -37.65 2.80
N ALA A 117 47.71 -38.84 3.43
CA ALA A 117 48.93 -39.59 3.63
C ALA A 117 49.53 -40.08 2.29
N GLU A 118 48.67 -40.62 1.39
CA GLU A 118 49.05 -41.01 0.03
C GLU A 118 49.63 -39.81 -0.76
N LEU A 119 49.00 -38.65 -0.68
CA LEU A 119 49.44 -37.43 -1.36
C LEU A 119 50.80 -36.95 -0.83
N ASN A 120 50.98 -36.98 0.48
CA ASN A 120 52.25 -36.59 1.09
C ASN A 120 53.39 -37.51 0.59
N PHE A 121 53.18 -38.83 0.52
CA PHE A 121 54.13 -39.76 -0.07
C PHE A 121 54.42 -39.45 -1.54
N ALA A 122 53.38 -39.29 -2.36
CA ALA A 122 53.49 -38.98 -3.79
C ALA A 122 54.25 -37.64 -4.02
N ARG A 123 53.91 -36.61 -3.23
CA ARG A 123 54.59 -35.32 -3.26
C ARG A 123 56.08 -35.42 -2.98
N ASN A 124 56.47 -36.16 -1.93
CA ASN A 124 57.85 -36.35 -1.54
C ASN A 124 58.60 -37.13 -2.62
N ASN A 125 58.00 -38.18 -3.22
CA ASN A 125 58.55 -38.93 -4.32
C ASN A 125 58.74 -38.05 -5.56
N PHE A 126 57.77 -37.31 -5.98
CA PHE A 126 57.87 -36.35 -7.11
C PHE A 126 58.99 -35.32 -6.90
N ALA A 127 59.07 -34.73 -5.70
CA ALA A 127 60.12 -33.77 -5.38
C ALA A 127 61.56 -34.43 -5.47
N ARG A 128 61.64 -35.67 -5.01
CA ARG A 128 62.89 -36.44 -5.11
C ARG A 128 63.34 -36.73 -6.58
N GLN A 129 62.34 -37.22 -7.40
CA GLN A 129 62.58 -37.49 -8.83
C GLN A 129 62.93 -36.22 -9.60
N LYS A 130 62.29 -35.11 -9.29
CA LYS A 130 62.61 -33.80 -9.86
C LYS A 130 64.06 -33.39 -9.58
N LYS A 131 64.56 -33.62 -8.35
CA LYS A 131 65.93 -33.32 -7.98
C LYS A 131 66.96 -34.25 -8.72
N LEU A 132 66.64 -35.56 -8.80
CA LEU A 132 67.46 -36.55 -9.48
C LEU A 132 67.52 -36.29 -11.00
N LEU A 133 66.46 -35.90 -11.64
CA LEU A 133 66.39 -35.51 -13.04
C LEU A 133 67.33 -34.32 -13.32
N GLY A 134 67.36 -33.29 -12.46
CA GLY A 134 68.26 -32.15 -12.55
C GLY A 134 69.75 -32.57 -12.41
N GLN A 135 70.04 -33.71 -11.72
CA GLN A 135 71.35 -34.30 -11.56
C GLN A 135 71.67 -35.35 -12.63
N LYS A 136 70.75 -35.55 -13.62
CA LYS A 136 70.86 -36.63 -14.65
C LYS A 136 70.97 -38.05 -14.07
N ALA A 137 70.39 -38.26 -12.86
CA ALA A 137 70.45 -39.54 -12.13
C ALA A 137 69.16 -40.36 -12.20
N THR A 138 68.19 -39.97 -13.03
CA THR A 138 66.90 -40.67 -13.30
C THR A 138 66.51 -40.43 -14.75
N SER A 139 65.54 -41.26 -15.25
CA SER A 139 64.95 -41.07 -16.58
C SER A 139 63.81 -40.06 -16.55
N GLU A 140 63.55 -39.41 -17.69
CA GLU A 140 62.41 -38.49 -17.87
C GLU A 140 61.08 -39.21 -17.64
N THR A 141 60.99 -40.44 -18.13
CA THR A 141 59.75 -41.27 -17.93
C THR A 141 59.47 -41.53 -16.45
N THR A 142 60.49 -41.78 -15.61
CA THR A 142 60.35 -42.00 -14.16
C THR A 142 59.84 -40.69 -13.46
N TYR A 143 60.34 -39.55 -13.89
CA TYR A 143 59.93 -38.26 -13.41
C TYR A 143 58.42 -37.94 -13.79
N GLU A 144 58.10 -38.17 -15.07
CA GLU A 144 56.74 -37.98 -15.56
C GLU A 144 55.71 -38.87 -14.83
N GLU A 145 56.07 -40.14 -14.55
CA GLU A 145 55.30 -41.10 -13.81
C GLU A 145 55.07 -40.62 -12.36
N ALA A 146 56.08 -40.14 -11.68
CA ALA A 146 55.98 -39.59 -10.35
C ALA A 146 55.14 -38.33 -10.33
N GLN A 147 55.23 -37.47 -11.36
CA GLN A 147 54.38 -36.29 -11.53
C GLN A 147 52.90 -36.69 -11.72
N LYS A 148 52.62 -37.64 -12.60
CA LYS A 148 51.27 -38.18 -12.85
C LYS A 148 50.64 -38.69 -11.54
N VAL A 149 51.38 -39.52 -10.77
CA VAL A 149 50.90 -40.07 -9.49
C VAL A 149 50.59 -38.94 -8.51
N TYR A 150 51.45 -37.93 -8.41
CA TYR A 150 51.20 -36.76 -7.55
C TYR A 150 49.93 -36.04 -7.96
N LEU A 151 49.75 -35.70 -9.25
CA LEU A 151 48.56 -34.96 -9.73
C LEU A 151 47.28 -35.77 -9.61
N THR A 152 47.33 -37.07 -9.92
CA THR A 152 46.16 -37.95 -9.79
C THR A 152 45.75 -38.14 -8.33
N THR A 153 46.71 -38.27 -7.40
CA THR A 153 46.42 -38.37 -5.96
C THR A 153 45.85 -37.06 -5.41
N MET A 154 46.33 -35.90 -5.90
CA MET A 154 45.77 -34.58 -5.55
C MET A 154 44.32 -34.48 -5.99
N ALA A 155 43.99 -34.84 -7.23
CA ALA A 155 42.60 -34.83 -7.71
C ALA A 155 41.72 -35.83 -6.96
N LYS A 156 42.25 -36.97 -6.54
CA LYS A 156 41.55 -37.97 -5.70
C LYS A 156 41.23 -37.38 -4.32
N LEU A 157 42.16 -36.65 -3.71
CA LEU A 157 41.93 -35.95 -2.44
C LEU A 157 40.81 -34.93 -2.54
N ASP A 158 40.81 -34.12 -3.59
CA ASP A 158 39.76 -33.12 -3.80
C ASP A 158 38.39 -33.78 -3.96
N ASN A 159 38.30 -34.92 -4.64
CA ASN A 159 37.06 -35.71 -4.74
C ASN A 159 36.60 -36.19 -3.37
N TYR A 160 37.47 -36.76 -2.53
CA TYR A 160 37.06 -37.22 -1.19
C TYR A 160 36.73 -36.06 -0.25
N LYS A 161 37.35 -34.91 -0.38
CA LYS A 161 36.95 -33.68 0.34
C LYS A 161 35.55 -33.27 -0.04
N ALA A 162 35.18 -33.31 -1.33
CA ALA A 162 33.82 -33.02 -1.78
C ALA A 162 32.77 -34.02 -1.20
N GLN A 163 33.12 -35.33 -1.16
CA GLN A 163 32.27 -36.33 -0.53
C GLN A 163 32.10 -36.11 0.98
N LEU A 164 33.17 -35.68 1.67
CA LEU A 164 33.09 -35.33 3.09
C LEU A 164 32.12 -34.15 3.33
N ILE A 165 32.20 -33.11 2.51
CA ILE A 165 31.26 -31.95 2.58
C ILE A 165 29.83 -32.43 2.39
N GLN A 166 29.56 -33.29 1.40
CA GLN A 166 28.23 -33.84 1.17
C GLN A 166 27.73 -34.64 2.38
N ALA A 167 28.55 -35.50 2.97
CA ALA A 167 28.17 -36.25 4.17
C ALA A 167 27.89 -35.34 5.37
N GLN A 168 28.68 -34.28 5.55
CA GLN A 168 28.48 -33.27 6.59
C GLN A 168 27.19 -32.50 6.39
N ASP A 169 26.85 -32.11 5.16
CA ASP A 169 25.58 -31.44 4.86
C ASP A 169 24.38 -32.36 5.12
N ASN A 170 24.46 -33.62 4.74
CA ASN A 170 23.42 -34.59 5.05
C ASN A 170 23.21 -34.73 6.58
N LEU A 171 24.28 -34.81 7.35
CA LEU A 171 24.21 -34.80 8.82
C LEU A 171 23.62 -33.49 9.37
N LYS A 172 23.97 -32.34 8.79
CA LYS A 172 23.38 -31.06 9.17
C LYS A 172 21.86 -31.02 8.93
N TYR A 173 21.39 -31.64 7.85
CA TYR A 173 19.99 -31.70 7.48
C TYR A 173 19.14 -32.63 8.37
N THR A 174 19.75 -33.48 9.19
CA THR A 174 19.02 -34.23 10.23
C THR A 174 18.46 -33.31 11.30
N LYS A 175 19.02 -32.10 11.48
CA LYS A 175 18.55 -31.07 12.41
C LYS A 175 17.74 -30.02 11.65
N VAL A 176 16.42 -30.07 11.77
CA VAL A 176 15.51 -29.10 11.13
C VAL A 176 15.55 -27.81 11.94
N ARG A 177 15.99 -26.71 11.30
CA ARG A 177 16.17 -25.40 11.94
C ARG A 177 15.24 -24.37 11.37
N SER A 178 14.88 -23.39 12.20
CA SER A 178 14.15 -22.20 11.72
C SER A 178 15.05 -21.32 10.87
N PRO A 179 14.61 -20.85 9.68
CA PRO A 179 15.39 -19.93 8.84
C PRO A 179 15.32 -18.47 9.32
N PHE A 180 14.36 -18.11 10.19
CA PHE A 180 14.13 -16.77 10.73
C PHE A 180 13.44 -16.83 12.08
N ASP A 181 13.39 -15.69 12.77
CA ASP A 181 12.63 -15.54 14.01
C ASP A 181 11.13 -15.54 13.72
N GLY A 182 10.39 -16.41 14.44
CA GLY A 182 8.97 -16.52 14.16
C GLY A 182 8.24 -17.43 15.15
N ARG A 183 7.04 -17.81 14.77
CA ARG A 183 6.22 -18.78 15.51
C ARG A 183 6.02 -20.02 14.66
N MET A 184 6.32 -21.19 15.23
CA MET A 184 6.06 -22.44 14.57
C MET A 184 4.57 -22.82 14.68
N GLY A 185 4.05 -23.44 13.63
CA GLY A 185 2.71 -24.03 13.62
C GLY A 185 2.67 -25.40 14.28
N LYS A 186 1.64 -26.17 13.95
CA LYS A 186 1.55 -27.57 14.33
C LYS A 186 2.58 -28.39 13.54
N VAL A 187 3.34 -29.24 14.21
CA VAL A 187 4.17 -30.25 13.57
C VAL A 187 3.27 -31.32 12.97
N VAL A 188 3.50 -31.63 11.70
CA VAL A 188 2.59 -32.55 10.95
C VAL A 188 2.83 -34.00 11.29
N MET A 189 4.08 -34.37 11.59
CA MET A 189 4.51 -35.72 11.85
C MET A 189 4.96 -35.90 13.31
N SER A 190 4.58 -37.00 13.95
CA SER A 190 4.99 -37.29 15.32
C SER A 190 6.35 -37.97 15.40
N PRO A 191 7.07 -37.88 16.54
CA PRO A 191 8.25 -38.70 16.78
C PRO A 191 7.99 -40.21 16.50
N GLY A 192 8.98 -40.89 15.97
CA GLY A 192 8.89 -42.27 15.50
C GLY A 192 8.42 -42.46 14.06
N ASN A 193 7.87 -41.43 13.41
CA ASN A 193 7.49 -41.54 12.01
C ASN A 193 8.72 -41.39 11.07
N TYR A 194 8.73 -42.21 10.02
CA TYR A 194 9.71 -42.14 8.98
C TYR A 194 9.35 -41.03 7.96
N VAL A 195 10.32 -40.21 7.60
CA VAL A 195 10.15 -39.13 6.63
C VAL A 195 11.15 -39.26 5.47
N THR A 196 10.76 -38.74 4.32
CA THR A 196 11.59 -38.70 3.11
C THR A 196 11.82 -37.25 2.64
N PRO A 197 12.82 -36.97 1.81
CA PRO A 197 13.02 -35.63 1.25
C PRO A 197 11.74 -35.08 0.61
N GLY A 198 11.38 -33.83 0.95
CA GLY A 198 10.13 -33.17 0.51
C GLY A 198 8.95 -33.35 1.47
N THR A 199 9.00 -34.27 2.46
CA THR A 199 7.94 -34.37 3.47
C THR A 199 7.84 -33.10 4.30
N MET A 200 6.64 -32.50 4.34
CA MET A 200 6.37 -31.30 5.15
C MET A 200 6.40 -31.66 6.65
N LEU A 201 7.16 -30.94 7.43
CA LEU A 201 7.34 -31.17 8.86
C LEU A 201 6.62 -30.12 9.70
N VAL A 202 6.89 -28.84 9.45
CA VAL A 202 6.31 -27.73 10.20
C VAL A 202 6.34 -26.45 9.38
N ARG A 203 5.36 -25.58 9.59
CA ARG A 203 5.33 -24.22 9.04
C ARG A 203 5.81 -23.23 10.09
N VAL A 204 6.67 -22.31 9.70
CA VAL A 204 7.12 -21.20 10.56
C VAL A 204 6.75 -19.89 9.91
N VAL A 205 6.15 -18.98 10.69
CA VAL A 205 5.74 -17.65 10.22
C VAL A 205 6.38 -16.57 11.07
N SER A 206 6.88 -15.53 10.42
CA SER A 206 7.36 -14.33 11.11
C SER A 206 6.17 -13.52 11.58
N LEU A 207 6.17 -13.09 12.85
CA LEU A 207 5.07 -12.32 13.44
C LEU A 207 5.38 -10.83 13.56
N SER A 208 6.61 -10.40 13.40
CA SER A 208 6.98 -8.97 13.49
C SER A 208 8.22 -8.68 12.64
N PRO A 209 8.16 -7.68 11.75
CA PRO A 209 6.95 -6.97 11.36
C PRO A 209 5.98 -7.83 10.56
N VAL A 210 4.72 -7.40 10.45
CA VAL A 210 3.74 -7.98 9.54
C VAL A 210 3.45 -7.03 8.40
N ASN A 211 3.02 -7.58 7.30
CA ASN A 211 2.54 -6.81 6.14
C ASN A 211 1.01 -6.84 6.10
N VAL A 212 0.42 -5.81 5.53
CA VAL A 212 -1.00 -5.78 5.20
C VAL A 212 -1.13 -5.46 3.73
N ASP A 213 -1.73 -6.38 2.99
CA ASP A 213 -2.05 -6.21 1.58
C ASP A 213 -3.47 -5.67 1.48
N PHE A 214 -3.66 -4.59 0.72
CA PHE A 214 -4.97 -4.00 0.44
C PHE A 214 -4.96 -3.37 -0.95
N SER A 215 -6.14 -3.27 -1.56
CA SER A 215 -6.29 -2.70 -2.90
C SER A 215 -7.03 -1.38 -2.84
N ILE A 216 -6.57 -0.41 -3.62
CA ILE A 216 -7.23 0.88 -3.81
C ILE A 216 -7.68 1.03 -5.26
N SER A 217 -8.78 1.75 -5.50
CA SER A 217 -9.22 2.02 -6.88
C SER A 217 -8.23 2.96 -7.60
N SER A 218 -8.09 2.80 -8.92
CA SER A 218 -7.28 3.71 -9.74
C SER A 218 -7.73 5.16 -9.59
N ARG A 219 -9.05 5.37 -9.45
CA ARG A 219 -9.62 6.71 -9.21
C ARG A 219 -9.12 7.30 -7.90
N ASP A 220 -9.23 6.55 -6.77
CA ASP A 220 -8.80 7.05 -5.47
C ASP A 220 -7.29 7.33 -5.44
N PHE A 221 -6.50 6.52 -6.14
CA PHE A 221 -5.07 6.75 -6.28
C PHE A 221 -4.77 8.09 -6.96
N LEU A 222 -5.43 8.35 -8.09
CA LEU A 222 -5.22 9.60 -8.85
C LEU A 222 -5.76 10.83 -8.10
N GLU A 223 -6.92 10.72 -7.47
CA GLU A 223 -7.55 11.83 -6.71
C GLU A 223 -6.74 12.23 -5.47
N ILE A 224 -6.20 11.24 -4.73
CA ILE A 224 -5.55 11.50 -3.43
C ILE A 224 -4.06 11.76 -3.60
N PHE A 225 -3.36 10.98 -4.43
CA PHE A 225 -1.90 10.97 -4.49
C PHE A 225 -1.33 11.44 -5.83
N GLY A 226 -1.95 11.06 -6.94
CA GLY A 226 -1.54 11.41 -8.31
C GLY A 226 -0.25 10.74 -8.78
N SER A 227 0.61 10.28 -7.87
CA SER A 227 1.86 9.59 -8.20
C SER A 227 2.30 8.60 -7.12
N MET A 228 3.13 7.63 -7.51
CA MET A 228 3.75 6.66 -6.59
C MET A 228 4.61 7.31 -5.50
N ASP A 229 5.37 8.33 -5.88
CA ASP A 229 6.26 9.01 -4.94
C ASP A 229 5.47 9.80 -3.91
N ALA A 230 4.37 10.46 -4.34
CA ALA A 230 3.45 11.14 -3.44
C ALA A 230 2.76 10.15 -2.48
N LEU A 231 2.35 8.97 -2.97
CA LEU A 231 1.80 7.92 -2.13
C LEU A 231 2.80 7.49 -1.04
N LYS A 232 4.03 7.15 -1.41
CA LYS A 232 5.06 6.70 -0.45
C LYS A 232 5.44 7.79 0.55
N ALA A 233 5.52 9.04 0.12
CA ALA A 233 5.97 10.16 0.94
C ALA A 233 4.87 10.73 1.85
N ARG A 234 3.61 10.72 1.39
CA ARG A 234 2.52 11.49 2.02
C ARG A 234 1.37 10.64 2.54
N ALA A 235 1.38 9.32 2.29
CA ALA A 235 0.30 8.47 2.76
C ALA A 235 0.36 8.28 4.27
N LYS A 236 -0.77 8.49 4.94
CA LYS A 236 -1.02 8.09 6.31
C LYS A 236 -1.86 6.82 6.31
N VAL A 237 -1.28 5.73 6.84
CA VAL A 237 -1.91 4.41 6.83
C VAL A 237 -2.25 4.01 8.25
N ALA A 238 -3.50 4.16 8.64
CA ALA A 238 -3.99 3.72 9.95
C ALA A 238 -4.73 2.38 9.80
N MET A 239 -4.53 1.46 10.75
CA MET A 239 -5.19 0.15 10.76
C MET A 239 -6.21 0.07 11.88
N PHE A 240 -7.35 -0.57 11.58
CA PHE A 240 -8.40 -0.90 12.54
C PHE A 240 -8.62 -2.41 12.52
N LEU A 241 -8.64 -3.00 13.70
CA LEU A 241 -8.86 -4.42 13.88
C LEU A 241 -10.33 -4.81 13.64
N ALA A 242 -10.61 -6.11 13.65
CA ALA A 242 -11.96 -6.63 13.41
C ALA A 242 -13.00 -6.16 14.46
N ASP A 243 -12.55 -5.84 15.67
CA ASP A 243 -13.38 -5.27 16.75
C ASP A 243 -13.64 -3.76 16.59
N GLY A 244 -13.10 -3.14 15.55
CA GLY A 244 -13.21 -1.70 15.28
C GLY A 244 -12.19 -0.85 16.05
N SER A 245 -11.38 -1.42 16.92
CA SER A 245 -10.33 -0.70 17.65
C SER A 245 -9.21 -0.25 16.69
N ARG A 246 -8.65 0.94 16.94
CA ARG A 246 -7.49 1.41 16.20
C ARG A 246 -6.23 0.70 16.69
N TYR A 247 -5.46 0.10 15.77
CA TYR A 247 -4.15 -0.45 16.08
C TYR A 247 -3.15 0.69 16.40
N PRO A 248 -2.36 0.58 17.47
CA PRO A 248 -1.36 1.58 17.82
C PRO A 248 -0.23 1.59 16.78
N GLY A 249 0.07 2.79 16.28
CA GLY A 249 1.06 3.01 15.23
C GLY A 249 0.46 3.02 13.82
N ASP A 250 1.07 3.82 12.97
CA ASP A 250 0.70 3.93 11.56
C ASP A 250 1.59 3.01 10.72
N GLY A 251 1.03 2.49 9.63
CA GLY A 251 1.75 1.63 8.70
C GLY A 251 2.62 2.43 7.74
N ARG A 252 3.73 1.81 7.30
CA ARG A 252 4.59 2.35 6.25
C ARG A 252 4.35 1.59 4.96
N ILE A 253 4.04 2.30 3.87
CA ILE A 253 3.93 1.69 2.54
C ILE A 253 5.32 1.23 2.09
N ILE A 254 5.43 -0.07 1.77
CA ILE A 254 6.68 -0.70 1.33
C ILE A 254 6.62 -1.14 -0.14
N TYR A 255 5.42 -1.37 -0.66
CA TYR A 255 5.22 -1.82 -2.03
C TYR A 255 3.89 -1.30 -2.59
N MET A 256 3.86 -1.05 -3.87
CA MET A 256 2.68 -0.82 -4.69
C MET A 256 2.87 -1.57 -6.00
N SER A 257 1.82 -2.22 -6.49
CA SER A 257 1.84 -2.91 -7.78
C SER A 257 2.17 -1.93 -8.91
N ASN A 258 2.92 -2.38 -9.89
CA ASN A 258 3.22 -1.64 -11.12
C ASN A 258 2.16 -1.85 -12.21
N SER A 259 1.13 -2.62 -11.90
CA SER A 259 0.00 -2.90 -12.80
C SER A 259 -1.32 -2.72 -12.06
N VAL A 260 -2.34 -2.33 -12.81
CA VAL A 260 -3.74 -2.28 -12.35
C VAL A 260 -4.37 -3.63 -12.64
N ASP A 261 -5.09 -4.19 -11.68
CA ASP A 261 -5.96 -5.34 -11.94
C ASP A 261 -7.13 -4.88 -12.81
N SER A 262 -7.15 -5.34 -14.07
CA SER A 262 -8.16 -4.93 -15.06
C SER A 262 -9.57 -5.40 -14.75
N SER A 263 -9.73 -6.42 -13.90
CA SER A 263 -11.04 -6.96 -13.52
C SER A 263 -11.75 -6.11 -12.46
N THR A 264 -10.98 -5.47 -11.59
CA THR A 264 -11.47 -4.71 -10.44
C THR A 264 -11.13 -3.23 -10.49
N ASP A 265 -10.32 -2.79 -11.46
CA ASP A 265 -9.75 -1.44 -11.57
C ASP A 265 -9.04 -1.01 -10.27
N THR A 266 -8.26 -1.93 -9.67
CA THR A 266 -7.57 -1.67 -8.40
C THR A 266 -6.07 -1.86 -8.51
N ILE A 267 -5.35 -1.18 -7.62
CA ILE A 267 -3.90 -1.24 -7.45
C ILE A 267 -3.61 -1.86 -6.09
N GLU A 268 -2.83 -2.93 -6.06
CA GLU A 268 -2.41 -3.57 -4.81
C GLU A 268 -1.33 -2.75 -4.12
N ILE A 269 -1.52 -2.53 -2.83
CA ILE A 269 -0.58 -1.82 -1.95
C ILE A 269 -0.25 -2.72 -0.77
N ARG A 270 1.01 -2.70 -0.36
CA ARG A 270 1.48 -3.37 0.86
C ARG A 270 2.03 -2.36 1.84
N ALA A 271 1.50 -2.38 3.05
CA ALA A 271 2.00 -1.61 4.16
C ALA A 271 2.57 -2.52 5.26
N SER A 272 3.68 -2.11 5.86
CA SER A 272 4.32 -2.84 6.96
C SER A 272 3.93 -2.21 8.30
N PHE A 273 3.63 -3.07 9.28
CA PHE A 273 3.28 -2.70 10.65
C PHE A 273 4.14 -3.47 11.65
N VAL A 274 4.59 -2.79 12.70
CA VAL A 274 5.32 -3.42 13.80
C VAL A 274 4.31 -4.15 14.70
N ASN A 275 4.54 -5.44 14.98
CA ASN A 275 3.63 -6.27 15.78
C ASN A 275 4.31 -6.79 17.05
N LYS A 276 4.73 -5.89 17.94
CA LYS A 276 5.45 -6.26 19.17
C LYS A 276 4.64 -7.18 20.11
N GLU A 277 3.35 -6.97 20.19
CA GLU A 277 2.46 -7.71 21.10
C GLU A 277 1.90 -9.00 20.48
N GLY A 278 2.21 -9.29 19.20
CA GLY A 278 1.73 -10.49 18.51
C GLY A 278 0.21 -10.53 18.27
N LYS A 279 -0.48 -9.40 18.39
CA LYS A 279 -1.93 -9.29 18.17
C LYS A 279 -2.34 -9.47 16.71
N LEU A 280 -1.45 -9.12 15.79
CA LEU A 280 -1.71 -9.25 14.36
C LEU A 280 -1.35 -10.67 13.93
N ILE A 281 -2.37 -11.44 13.57
CA ILE A 281 -2.21 -12.84 13.14
C ILE A 281 -2.31 -12.87 11.60
N PRO A 282 -1.31 -13.43 10.89
CA PRO A 282 -1.38 -13.60 9.44
C PRO A 282 -2.64 -14.36 9.01
N GLY A 283 -3.28 -13.91 7.94
CA GLY A 283 -4.57 -14.40 7.46
C GLY A 283 -5.77 -13.62 7.99
N GLY A 284 -5.61 -12.80 9.02
CA GLY A 284 -6.67 -11.95 9.56
C GLY A 284 -7.02 -10.79 8.62
N LEU A 285 -8.30 -10.39 8.64
CA LEU A 285 -8.78 -9.21 7.91
C LEU A 285 -8.77 -7.99 8.82
N VAL A 286 -8.41 -6.85 8.25
CA VAL A 286 -8.35 -5.55 8.93
C VAL A 286 -8.92 -4.46 8.04
N THR A 287 -9.32 -3.34 8.64
CA THR A 287 -9.71 -2.15 7.88
C THR A 287 -8.55 -1.16 7.87
N ILE A 288 -8.08 -0.81 6.69
CA ILE A 288 -7.08 0.24 6.48
C ILE A 288 -7.80 1.55 6.20
N ARG A 289 -7.44 2.60 6.93
CA ARG A 289 -7.80 3.98 6.59
C ARG A 289 -6.60 4.68 5.98
N LEU A 290 -6.76 5.04 4.73
CA LEU A 290 -5.72 5.70 3.95
C LEU A 290 -6.09 7.18 3.77
N GLY A 291 -5.18 8.06 4.11
CA GLY A 291 -5.30 9.50 3.99
C GLY A 291 -3.96 10.16 3.71
N LEU A 292 -3.90 11.48 3.88
CA LEU A 292 -2.66 12.24 3.73
C LEU A 292 -2.06 12.58 5.11
N LEU A 293 -0.75 12.58 5.21
CA LEU A 293 -0.01 13.08 6.38
C LEU A 293 -0.23 14.59 6.56
N ASP A 294 -0.12 15.33 5.44
CA ASP A 294 -0.33 16.77 5.40
C ASP A 294 -1.54 17.07 4.49
N PRO A 295 -2.76 16.93 5.03
CA PRO A 295 -3.95 17.16 4.24
C PRO A 295 -4.11 18.65 3.92
N PRO A 296 -4.54 19.00 2.68
CA PRO A 296 -4.63 20.39 2.25
C PRO A 296 -5.70 21.13 3.06
N LYS A 297 -5.40 22.40 3.36
CA LYS A 297 -6.39 23.33 3.89
C LYS A 297 -7.29 23.81 2.75
N MET A 298 -8.58 23.78 2.98
CA MET A 298 -9.60 24.18 2.01
C MET A 298 -10.61 25.10 2.68
N THR A 299 -11.21 25.99 1.91
CA THR A 299 -12.33 26.80 2.39
C THR A 299 -13.52 25.90 2.68
N ALA A 300 -14.25 26.19 3.73
CA ALA A 300 -15.39 25.42 4.21
C ALA A 300 -16.59 26.34 4.44
N VAL A 301 -17.77 25.89 4.03
CA VAL A 301 -19.05 26.54 4.28
C VAL A 301 -20.04 25.54 4.86
N PRO A 302 -21.00 25.97 5.68
CA PRO A 302 -22.09 25.09 6.11
C PRO A 302 -22.80 24.47 4.90
N LEU A 303 -23.19 23.20 5.00
CA LEU A 303 -23.93 22.49 3.93
C LEU A 303 -25.15 23.25 3.45
N THR A 304 -25.81 23.98 4.35
CA THR A 304 -27.00 24.80 4.06
C THR A 304 -26.75 26.01 3.15
N ALA A 305 -25.47 26.41 2.99
CA ALA A 305 -25.10 27.53 2.12
C ALA A 305 -24.95 27.09 0.65
N VAL A 306 -24.82 25.81 0.38
CA VAL A 306 -24.58 25.30 -0.98
C VAL A 306 -25.93 25.06 -1.68
N LEU A 307 -26.03 25.63 -2.86
CA LEU A 307 -27.21 25.51 -3.73
C LEU A 307 -26.76 24.87 -5.06
N ASN A 308 -27.66 24.12 -5.67
CA ASN A 308 -27.43 23.45 -6.94
C ASN A 308 -28.49 23.86 -7.97
N ASP A 309 -28.01 24.08 -9.20
CA ASP A 309 -28.90 24.27 -10.34
C ASP A 309 -28.40 23.47 -11.57
N ARG A 310 -29.01 23.70 -12.73
CA ARG A 310 -28.61 23.02 -13.99
C ARG A 310 -27.18 23.39 -14.46
N LYS A 311 -26.60 24.46 -13.94
CA LYS A 311 -25.23 24.95 -14.29
C LYS A 311 -24.19 24.42 -13.32
N GLY A 312 -24.59 23.86 -12.17
CA GLY A 312 -23.70 23.34 -11.16
C GLY A 312 -23.98 23.87 -9.75
N SER A 313 -22.97 23.74 -8.88
CA SER A 313 -23.06 24.18 -7.48
C SER A 313 -22.65 25.63 -7.33
N TYR A 314 -23.39 26.38 -6.53
CA TYR A 314 -23.11 27.77 -6.25
C TYR A 314 -23.46 28.14 -4.82
N VAL A 315 -22.98 29.31 -4.38
CA VAL A 315 -23.33 29.95 -3.11
C VAL A 315 -23.71 31.40 -3.34
N TYR A 316 -24.48 32.00 -2.42
CA TYR A 316 -24.63 33.42 -2.38
C TYR A 316 -23.65 34.04 -1.40
N ILE A 317 -22.72 34.89 -1.91
CA ILE A 317 -21.85 35.72 -1.09
C ILE A 317 -22.50 37.09 -0.83
N ILE A 318 -22.16 37.66 0.30
CA ILE A 318 -22.57 39.04 0.64
C ILE A 318 -21.48 39.98 0.14
N GLY A 319 -21.78 40.69 -0.93
CA GLY A 319 -20.90 41.69 -1.55
C GLY A 319 -21.03 43.05 -0.89
N PRO A 320 -20.40 44.09 -1.51
CA PRO A 320 -20.55 45.48 -1.13
C PRO A 320 -22.04 45.89 -1.07
N GLU A 321 -22.36 46.85 -0.21
CA GLU A 321 -23.73 47.29 0.00
C GLU A 321 -24.75 46.21 0.44
N ASN A 322 -24.25 45.15 1.05
CA ASN A 322 -25.05 44.00 1.48
C ASN A 322 -25.88 43.36 0.35
N ARG A 323 -25.31 43.23 -0.85
CA ARG A 323 -25.95 42.58 -2.00
C ARG A 323 -25.61 41.10 -2.05
N ALA A 324 -26.63 40.26 -2.28
CA ALA A 324 -26.44 38.81 -2.48
C ALA A 324 -25.91 38.53 -3.89
N LEU A 325 -24.63 38.21 -4.02
CA LEU A 325 -24.01 37.90 -5.30
C LEU A 325 -23.87 36.39 -5.44
N ARG A 326 -24.32 35.86 -6.58
CA ARG A 326 -24.11 34.46 -6.92
C ARG A 326 -22.64 34.23 -7.26
N ARG A 327 -22.09 33.14 -6.70
CA ARG A 327 -20.74 32.67 -7.04
C ARG A 327 -20.75 31.17 -7.25
N ASP A 328 -20.34 30.74 -8.43
CA ASP A 328 -20.21 29.33 -8.75
C ASP A 328 -18.98 28.76 -8.03
N VAL A 329 -19.10 27.55 -7.49
CA VAL A 329 -18.08 26.92 -6.66
C VAL A 329 -17.82 25.49 -7.12
N THR A 330 -16.57 25.05 -6.98
CA THR A 330 -16.22 23.62 -7.14
C THR A 330 -16.17 22.99 -5.76
N LEU A 331 -17.06 22.03 -5.54
CA LEU A 331 -17.18 21.36 -4.26
C LEU A 331 -16.03 20.37 -4.05
N GLY A 332 -15.62 20.21 -2.81
CA GLY A 332 -14.75 19.17 -2.30
C GLY A 332 -15.55 18.16 -1.46
N PRO A 333 -14.89 17.38 -0.62
CA PRO A 333 -15.56 16.45 0.29
C PRO A 333 -16.36 17.17 1.39
N VAL A 334 -17.28 16.45 2.02
CA VAL A 334 -18.04 16.90 3.20
C VAL A 334 -17.35 16.45 4.47
N ILE A 335 -17.23 17.34 5.45
CA ILE A 335 -16.72 17.03 6.79
C ILE A 335 -17.74 17.50 7.83
N GLY A 336 -18.37 16.55 8.49
CA GLY A 336 -19.46 16.85 9.43
C GLY A 336 -20.57 17.67 8.77
N ASN A 337 -20.84 18.87 9.27
CA ASN A 337 -21.86 19.78 8.74
C ASN A 337 -21.30 20.81 7.74
N PHE A 338 -20.05 20.65 7.31
CA PHE A 338 -19.39 21.59 6.41
C PHE A 338 -19.09 20.95 5.06
N GLN A 339 -19.38 21.69 4.00
CA GLN A 339 -18.95 21.41 2.63
C GLN A 339 -17.60 22.09 2.39
N LEU A 340 -16.56 21.31 2.08
CA LEU A 340 -15.30 21.88 1.60
C LEU A 340 -15.49 22.39 0.18
N VAL A 341 -14.82 23.49 -0.14
CA VAL A 341 -14.83 24.14 -1.46
C VAL A 341 -13.40 24.22 -1.97
N SER A 342 -13.16 23.62 -3.15
CA SER A 342 -11.83 23.61 -3.77
C SER A 342 -11.53 24.88 -4.56
N LYS A 343 -12.56 25.49 -5.17
CA LYS A 343 -12.42 26.74 -5.96
C LYS A 343 -13.66 27.59 -5.81
N GLY A 344 -13.49 28.92 -5.83
CA GLY A 344 -14.58 29.88 -5.89
C GLY A 344 -14.78 30.73 -4.65
N LEU A 345 -14.22 30.38 -3.49
CA LEU A 345 -14.34 31.13 -2.24
C LEU A 345 -12.98 31.47 -1.64
N LYS A 346 -12.94 32.58 -0.90
CA LYS A 346 -11.79 33.01 -0.10
C LYS A 346 -12.13 32.97 1.38
N GLU A 347 -11.12 32.76 2.21
CA GLU A 347 -11.28 32.82 3.68
C GLU A 347 -11.82 34.18 4.13
N GLY A 348 -12.74 34.16 5.08
CA GLY A 348 -13.33 35.37 5.67
C GLY A 348 -14.48 35.98 4.87
N GLU A 349 -14.75 35.53 3.63
CA GLU A 349 -15.94 35.96 2.89
C GLU A 349 -17.22 35.57 3.65
N SER A 350 -18.28 36.37 3.54
CA SER A 350 -19.57 36.09 4.14
C SER A 350 -20.47 35.40 3.13
N VAL A 351 -21.03 34.24 3.49
CA VAL A 351 -21.99 33.48 2.68
C VAL A 351 -23.35 33.41 3.35
N ILE A 352 -24.40 33.34 2.54
CA ILE A 352 -25.77 33.16 3.04
C ILE A 352 -25.96 31.68 3.38
N THR A 353 -26.25 31.39 4.66
CA THR A 353 -26.43 30.04 5.19
C THR A 353 -27.90 29.69 5.42
N GLY A 354 -28.79 30.67 5.40
CA GLY A 354 -30.23 30.47 5.55
C GLY A 354 -31.03 31.62 4.99
N GLY A 355 -32.24 31.33 4.55
CA GLY A 355 -33.12 32.31 3.89
C GLY A 355 -32.75 32.54 2.41
N THR A 356 -32.04 31.58 1.79
CA THR A 356 -31.66 31.64 0.37
C THR A 356 -32.85 31.71 -0.57
N ASN A 357 -34.02 31.18 -0.16
CA ASN A 357 -35.29 31.27 -0.87
C ASN A 357 -35.87 32.68 -0.93
N LYS A 358 -35.38 33.61 -0.10
CA LYS A 358 -35.78 35.03 -0.11
C LYS A 358 -34.97 35.84 -1.12
N VAL A 359 -33.87 35.29 -1.65
CA VAL A 359 -33.05 35.93 -2.67
C VAL A 359 -33.63 35.58 -4.04
N MET A 360 -34.45 36.47 -4.60
CA MET A 360 -35.16 36.23 -5.86
C MET A 360 -34.25 36.36 -7.10
N PHE A 361 -33.23 37.20 -7.03
CA PHE A 361 -32.27 37.39 -8.14
C PHE A 361 -30.90 37.80 -7.61
N PRO A 362 -29.81 37.47 -8.34
CA PRO A 362 -28.46 37.90 -7.99
C PRO A 362 -28.35 39.44 -7.98
N GLY A 363 -27.67 40.00 -6.98
CA GLY A 363 -27.56 41.45 -6.77
C GLY A 363 -28.62 42.07 -5.89
N MET A 364 -29.59 41.31 -5.42
CA MET A 364 -30.63 41.79 -4.52
C MET A 364 -30.06 42.26 -3.17
N PRO A 365 -30.46 43.46 -2.64
CA PRO A 365 -30.03 43.89 -1.32
C PRO A 365 -30.67 42.98 -0.23
N VAL A 366 -29.87 42.58 0.75
CA VAL A 366 -30.26 41.69 1.85
C VAL A 366 -29.81 42.28 3.19
N LYS A 367 -30.46 41.93 4.27
CA LYS A 367 -30.02 42.29 5.62
C LYS A 367 -29.35 41.08 6.27
N PRO A 368 -28.00 41.00 6.33
CA PRO A 368 -27.33 39.86 6.92
C PRO A 368 -27.51 39.83 8.45
N VAL A 369 -27.87 38.68 8.98
CA VAL A 369 -27.87 38.35 10.40
C VAL A 369 -26.82 37.26 10.61
N PHE A 370 -25.72 37.59 11.27
CA PHE A 370 -24.68 36.62 11.54
C PHE A 370 -25.09 35.73 12.69
N ALA A 371 -25.24 34.42 12.43
CA ALA A 371 -25.37 33.42 13.48
C ALA A 371 -24.01 33.24 14.11
N ASP A 372 -23.93 33.36 15.41
CA ASP A 372 -22.72 33.13 16.19
C ASP A 372 -22.37 31.61 16.08
N SER A 373 -21.45 31.27 15.19
CA SER A 373 -21.11 29.89 14.81
C SER A 373 -20.21 29.17 15.82
N ALA A 374 -20.12 29.65 17.08
CA ALA A 374 -19.20 29.15 18.09
C ALA A 374 -19.83 28.24 19.18
N LYS A 375 -21.10 27.78 19.04
CA LYS A 375 -21.69 26.86 20.02
C LYS A 375 -22.26 25.59 19.41
N GLY A 376 -21.41 24.78 18.77
CA GLY A 376 -21.88 23.51 18.18
C GLY A 376 -20.84 22.41 18.01
N ALA A 377 -19.59 22.66 18.41
CA ALA A 377 -18.48 21.71 18.17
C ALA A 377 -17.96 20.98 19.42
N GLU A 378 -18.58 21.21 20.62
CA GLU A 378 -18.20 20.50 21.85
C GLU A 378 -19.43 19.84 22.46
N LYS A 379 -19.91 18.75 21.87
CA LYS A 379 -20.64 17.66 22.57
C LYS A 379 -21.01 16.58 21.53
N LYS A 380 -20.13 15.63 21.30
CA LYS A 380 -20.38 14.18 21.33
C LYS A 380 -19.11 13.43 20.92
#